data_11298b7a4d7bedcd1dd35b17ea6efd48
#
_entry.id   11298b7a4d7bedcd1dd35b17ea6efd48
#
_cell.length_a   1.000
_cell.length_b   1.000
_cell.length_c   1.000
_cell.angle_alpha   90.00
_cell.angle_beta   90.00
_cell.angle_gamma   90.00
#
_symmetry.space_group_name_H-M   'P 1'
#
loop_
_entity.id
_entity.type
_entity.pdbx_description
1 polymer ?
#
loop_
_entity_poly.entity_id
_entity_poly.type
_entity_poly.pdbx_seq_one_letter_code
_entity_poly.pdbx_strand_id
1 'polypeptide(L)'
;MNFPSRQAVEQLITERFTGRIEQVPNVYSAIKVNGQRAYDLAREGKDVELKARPVTIEEFNVRQARYGYTHSDRAGTELAGAVVAERAGDGWIADTAPHEDMQPVMELDVTVTCSAGTYIRALARDLGEELGLGGHLTMLRRTRVGRFSVNMPNVMSAHAESKTFTNREGMEVTRNRAVLDDADHALDHALDPVASAAASMNMLAVSDQEAVDLRFGRRIAHDIRTTTAAYVEETNDLVAILERAKRGEAKPVAVFN
;
A
#
# COMPACT_ATOMS: atom_id res chain seq x y z
N MET A 1 1.59 5.98 32.24
CA MET A 1 2.23 6.27 30.94
C MET A 1 1.75 7.63 30.48
N ASN A 2 2.61 8.47 29.90
CA ASN A 2 2.23 9.80 29.45
C ASN A 2 2.14 9.81 27.91
N PHE A 3 1.00 10.15 27.37
CA PHE A 3 0.76 10.22 25.92
C PHE A 3 0.82 11.69 25.44
N PRO A 4 1.48 11.95 24.31
CA PRO A 4 1.55 13.30 23.75
C PRO A 4 0.19 13.81 23.32
N SER A 5 0.04 15.12 23.26
CA SER A 5 -1.14 15.74 22.64
C SER A 5 -1.15 15.48 21.12
N ARG A 6 -2.33 15.60 20.50
CA ARG A 6 -2.46 15.55 19.04
C ARG A 6 -1.52 16.54 18.37
N GLN A 7 -1.44 17.77 18.88
CA GLN A 7 -0.58 18.82 18.34
C GLN A 7 0.90 18.43 18.37
N ALA A 8 1.37 17.79 19.47
CA ALA A 8 2.74 17.31 19.57
C ALA A 8 3.03 16.18 18.55
N VAL A 9 2.06 15.30 18.32
CA VAL A 9 2.17 14.26 17.28
C VAL A 9 2.22 14.87 15.88
N GLU A 10 1.35 15.83 15.58
CA GLU A 10 1.32 16.53 14.29
C GLU A 10 2.62 17.29 14.01
N GLN A 11 3.19 17.91 15.03
CA GLN A 11 4.49 18.57 14.93
C GLN A 11 5.59 17.55 14.62
N LEU A 12 5.68 16.46 15.36
CA LEU A 12 6.64 15.38 15.11
C LEU A 12 6.50 14.81 13.69
N ILE A 13 5.26 14.58 13.24
CA ILE A 13 4.98 14.10 11.87
C ILE A 13 5.53 15.10 10.85
N THR A 14 5.28 16.39 11.03
CA THR A 14 5.75 17.43 10.12
C THR A 14 7.28 17.48 10.06
N GLU A 15 7.95 17.35 11.20
CA GLU A 15 9.41 17.48 11.30
C GLU A 15 10.15 16.23 10.80
N ARG A 16 9.60 15.02 11.00
CA ARG A 16 10.33 13.76 10.81
C ARG A 16 9.74 12.82 9.77
N PHE A 17 8.44 12.93 9.46
CA PHE A 17 7.71 11.98 8.63
C PHE A 17 7.08 12.60 7.37
N THR A 18 7.37 13.86 7.06
CA THR A 18 6.88 14.55 5.86
C THR A 18 8.05 14.92 4.94
N GLY A 19 7.82 14.91 3.63
CA GLY A 19 8.84 15.13 2.62
C GLY A 19 9.61 13.86 2.28
N ARG A 20 10.88 14.00 1.87
CA ARG A 20 11.75 12.86 1.53
C ARG A 20 12.37 12.30 2.81
N ILE A 21 12.08 11.06 3.09
CA ILE A 21 12.59 10.32 4.25
C ILE A 21 13.23 9.00 3.84
N GLU A 22 14.10 8.49 4.69
CA GLU A 22 14.65 7.13 4.58
C GLU A 22 13.81 6.17 5.43
N GLN A 23 13.29 5.12 4.83
CA GLN A 23 12.43 4.15 5.50
C GLN A 23 13.01 2.74 5.41
N VAL A 24 13.13 2.06 6.54
CA VAL A 24 13.42 0.63 6.59
C VAL A 24 12.10 -0.15 6.48
N PRO A 25 11.89 -0.92 5.40
CA PRO A 25 10.68 -1.71 5.23
C PRO A 25 10.49 -2.74 6.34
N ASN A 26 9.24 -3.15 6.57
CA ASN A 26 8.99 -4.26 7.49
C ASN A 26 9.52 -5.58 6.91
N VAL A 27 10.01 -6.46 7.79
CA VAL A 27 10.54 -7.79 7.40
C VAL A 27 9.47 -8.62 6.67
N TYR A 28 8.21 -8.54 7.13
CA TYR A 28 7.07 -9.14 6.44
C TYR A 28 6.66 -8.34 5.20
N SER A 29 7.53 -8.34 4.18
CA SER A 29 7.32 -7.65 2.91
C SER A 29 7.68 -8.55 1.72
N ALA A 30 7.21 -8.15 0.52
CA ALA A 30 7.52 -8.86 -0.73
C ALA A 30 8.92 -8.54 -1.30
N ILE A 31 9.74 -7.79 -0.56
CA ILE A 31 11.11 -7.44 -0.97
C ILE A 31 11.92 -8.72 -1.11
N LYS A 32 12.68 -8.81 -2.20
CA LYS A 32 13.60 -9.92 -2.41
C LYS A 32 14.97 -9.60 -1.81
N VAL A 33 15.46 -10.51 -0.97
CA VAL A 33 16.81 -10.52 -0.42
C VAL A 33 17.47 -11.78 -0.94
N ASN A 34 18.55 -11.66 -1.72
CA ASN A 34 19.25 -12.78 -2.35
C ASN A 34 18.33 -13.72 -3.17
N GLY A 35 17.31 -13.16 -3.84
CA GLY A 35 16.39 -13.92 -4.68
C GLY A 35 15.17 -14.50 -3.95
N GLN A 36 15.17 -14.56 -2.62
CA GLN A 36 14.03 -15.00 -1.78
C GLN A 36 13.27 -13.80 -1.22
N ARG A 37 11.97 -13.95 -0.99
CA ARG A 37 11.17 -12.87 -0.38
C ARG A 37 11.50 -12.74 1.10
N ALA A 38 11.64 -11.52 1.61
CA ALA A 38 11.89 -11.24 3.03
C ALA A 38 10.88 -11.93 3.95
N TYR A 39 9.62 -11.94 3.54
CA TYR A 39 8.54 -12.64 4.21
C TYR A 39 8.77 -14.16 4.38
N ASP A 40 9.29 -14.85 3.34
CA ASP A 40 9.56 -16.30 3.41
C ASP A 40 10.73 -16.57 4.36
N LEU A 41 11.77 -15.75 4.28
CA LEU A 41 12.93 -15.83 5.18
C LEU A 41 12.54 -15.61 6.65
N ALA A 42 11.68 -14.63 6.90
CA ALA A 42 11.19 -14.35 8.26
C ALA A 42 10.37 -15.50 8.85
N ARG A 43 9.55 -16.17 8.02
CA ARG A 43 8.80 -17.36 8.45
C ARG A 43 9.70 -18.55 8.77
N GLU A 44 10.85 -18.65 8.11
CA GLU A 44 11.87 -19.65 8.40
C GLU A 44 12.72 -19.31 9.64
N GLY A 45 12.42 -18.20 10.34
CA GLY A 45 13.16 -17.75 11.52
C GLY A 45 14.55 -17.19 11.22
N LYS A 46 14.81 -16.83 9.95
CA LYS A 46 16.07 -16.22 9.54
C LYS A 46 16.06 -14.72 9.80
N ASP A 47 17.15 -14.20 10.32
CA ASP A 47 17.34 -12.77 10.43
C ASP A 47 17.43 -12.13 9.03
N VAL A 48 16.57 -11.13 8.80
CA VAL A 48 16.49 -10.40 7.54
C VAL A 48 16.80 -8.94 7.79
N GLU A 49 17.99 -8.53 7.45
CA GLU A 49 18.36 -7.11 7.47
C GLU A 49 17.91 -6.45 6.16
N LEU A 50 17.02 -5.47 6.27
CA LEU A 50 16.53 -4.67 5.14
C LEU A 50 17.18 -3.30 5.16
N LYS A 51 17.68 -2.88 3.99
CA LYS A 51 18.28 -1.55 3.83
C LYS A 51 17.19 -0.48 3.77
N ALA A 52 17.49 0.67 4.37
CA ALA A 52 16.68 1.87 4.22
C ALA A 52 16.54 2.25 2.73
N ARG A 53 15.40 2.81 2.37
CA ARG A 53 15.09 3.26 1.01
C ARG A 53 14.44 4.63 1.06
N PRO A 54 14.80 5.52 0.14
CA PRO A 54 14.17 6.83 0.06
C PRO A 54 12.71 6.67 -0.39
N VAL A 55 11.81 7.31 0.34
CA VAL A 55 10.40 7.48 0.00
C VAL A 55 10.01 8.93 0.20
N THR A 56 8.94 9.36 -0.44
CA THR A 56 8.41 10.71 -0.26
C THR A 56 7.01 10.63 0.34
N ILE A 57 6.81 11.31 1.45
CA ILE A 57 5.51 11.49 2.08
C ILE A 57 5.05 12.90 1.73
N GLU A 58 4.06 12.99 0.85
CA GLU A 58 3.50 14.27 0.40
C GLU A 58 2.61 14.90 1.46
N GLU A 59 1.80 14.04 2.11
CA GLU A 59 0.90 14.43 3.20
C GLU A 59 0.83 13.34 4.25
N PHE A 60 0.83 13.73 5.51
CA PHE A 60 0.57 12.85 6.64
C PHE A 60 -0.26 13.63 7.69
N ASN A 61 -1.57 13.48 7.62
CA ASN A 61 -2.53 14.25 8.41
C ASN A 61 -3.20 13.38 9.47
N VAL A 62 -3.19 13.82 10.71
CA VAL A 62 -3.95 13.22 11.81
C VAL A 62 -5.39 13.72 11.72
N ARG A 63 -6.34 12.81 11.46
CA ARG A 63 -7.78 13.11 11.40
C ARG A 63 -8.39 13.15 12.79
N GLN A 64 -8.01 12.18 13.60
CA GLN A 64 -8.49 12.04 14.97
C GLN A 64 -7.40 11.39 15.84
N ALA A 65 -7.33 11.81 17.10
CA ALA A 65 -6.57 11.14 18.15
C ALA A 65 -7.54 10.73 19.27
N ARG A 66 -7.47 9.48 19.69
CA ARG A 66 -8.27 8.91 20.77
C ARG A 66 -7.33 8.25 21.78
N TYR A 67 -7.69 8.34 23.04
CA TYR A 67 -6.94 7.76 24.13
C TYR A 67 -7.83 6.83 24.93
N GLY A 68 -7.32 5.69 25.33
CA GLY A 68 -8.10 4.70 26.05
C GLY A 68 -7.28 3.49 26.45
N TYR A 69 -7.94 2.39 26.72
CA TYR A 69 -7.34 1.14 27.10
C TYR A 69 -7.73 0.04 26.10
N THR A 70 -6.85 -0.91 25.87
CA THR A 70 -7.12 -2.14 25.12
C THR A 70 -6.66 -3.35 25.92
N HIS A 71 -7.27 -4.52 25.67
CA HIS A 71 -6.79 -5.76 26.26
C HIS A 71 -5.41 -6.13 25.70
N SER A 72 -4.51 -6.57 26.55
CA SER A 72 -3.14 -6.91 26.18
C SER A 72 -3.03 -8.08 25.20
N ASP A 73 -3.99 -9.01 25.23
CA ASP A 73 -4.09 -10.17 24.33
C ASP A 73 -4.72 -9.83 22.96
N ARG A 74 -5.34 -8.64 22.84
CA ARG A 74 -6.04 -8.15 21.65
C ARG A 74 -5.45 -6.85 21.10
N ALA A 75 -4.15 -6.66 21.22
CA ALA A 75 -3.47 -5.50 20.69
C ALA A 75 -3.81 -5.34 19.18
N GLY A 76 -4.68 -4.39 18.87
CA GLY A 76 -5.13 -4.11 17.49
C GLY A 76 -6.62 -4.23 17.25
N THR A 77 -7.44 -4.57 18.24
CA THR A 77 -8.89 -4.48 18.17
C THR A 77 -9.38 -3.27 18.97
N GLU A 78 -10.61 -2.82 18.68
CA GLU A 78 -11.27 -1.63 19.21
C GLU A 78 -10.89 -1.25 20.64
N LEU A 79 -10.81 0.06 20.90
CA LEU A 79 -10.63 0.60 22.26
C LEU A 79 -11.69 0.01 23.18
N ALA A 80 -11.26 -0.79 24.15
CA ALA A 80 -12.13 -1.28 25.21
C ALA A 80 -12.07 -0.29 26.38
N GLY A 81 -13.21 0.21 26.81
CA GLY A 81 -13.32 1.15 27.93
C GLY A 81 -13.68 2.58 27.53
N ALA A 82 -13.71 3.49 28.48
CA ALA A 82 -14.07 4.89 28.24
C ALA A 82 -13.03 5.55 27.32
N VAL A 83 -13.42 5.82 26.07
CA VAL A 83 -12.64 6.65 25.15
C VAL A 83 -12.57 8.04 25.78
N VAL A 84 -11.41 8.44 26.25
CA VAL A 84 -11.18 9.82 26.63
C VAL A 84 -11.09 10.62 25.35
N ALA A 85 -12.14 11.37 25.03
CA ALA A 85 -12.11 12.31 23.92
C ALA A 85 -10.93 13.25 24.09
N GLU A 86 -10.34 13.62 22.94
CA GLU A 86 -9.27 14.56 22.80
C GLU A 86 -9.33 15.69 23.85
N ARG A 87 -8.43 15.70 24.83
CA ARG A 87 -8.21 16.87 25.66
C ARG A 87 -7.35 17.83 24.85
N ALA A 88 -7.93 18.95 24.49
CA ALA A 88 -7.21 20.00 23.80
C ALA A 88 -5.98 20.43 24.64
N GLY A 89 -4.78 20.24 24.11
CA GLY A 89 -3.58 20.92 24.54
C GLY A 89 -2.52 20.08 25.23
N ASP A 90 -2.84 19.22 26.20
CA ASP A 90 -1.81 18.72 27.16
C ASP A 90 -1.47 17.22 27.07
N GLY A 91 -2.06 16.48 26.09
CA GLY A 91 -1.89 15.03 26.04
C GLY A 91 -2.74 14.30 27.08
N TRP A 92 -2.46 13.04 27.30
CA TRP A 92 -3.18 12.19 28.25
C TRP A 92 -2.21 11.44 29.17
N ILE A 93 -2.46 11.55 30.47
CA ILE A 93 -1.77 10.75 31.46
C ILE A 93 -2.67 9.58 31.80
N ALA A 94 -2.25 8.37 31.46
CA ALA A 94 -2.95 7.17 31.81
C ALA A 94 -2.81 6.91 33.32
N ASP A 95 -3.93 6.93 34.01
CA ASP A 95 -4.04 6.47 35.37
C ASP A 95 -3.93 4.95 35.45
N THR A 96 -4.29 4.35 36.57
CA THR A 96 -4.34 2.90 36.72
C THR A 96 -5.31 2.29 35.73
N ALA A 97 -4.88 1.26 34.98
CA ALA A 97 -5.75 0.55 34.06
C ALA A 97 -6.97 -0.01 34.80
N PRO A 98 -8.16 0.00 34.14
CA PRO A 98 -9.40 -0.52 34.76
C PRO A 98 -9.31 -1.99 35.19
N HIS A 99 -8.49 -2.78 34.48
CA HIS A 99 -8.21 -4.20 34.74
C HIS A 99 -6.74 -4.50 34.51
N GLU A 100 -6.22 -5.55 35.17
CA GLU A 100 -4.80 -5.93 35.07
C GLU A 100 -4.37 -6.38 33.65
N ASP A 101 -5.31 -6.86 32.85
CA ASP A 101 -5.11 -7.29 31.47
C ASP A 101 -5.23 -6.15 30.44
N MET A 102 -5.47 -4.92 30.89
CA MET A 102 -5.59 -3.75 30.03
C MET A 102 -4.33 -2.90 30.02
N GLN A 103 -3.99 -2.39 28.86
CA GLN A 103 -2.91 -1.45 28.66
C GLN A 103 -3.42 -0.15 28.04
N PRO A 104 -2.86 0.99 28.43
CA PRO A 104 -3.23 2.28 27.85
C PRO A 104 -2.67 2.40 26.43
N VAL A 105 -3.47 2.97 25.52
CA VAL A 105 -3.11 3.16 24.12
C VAL A 105 -3.59 4.51 23.61
N MET A 106 -2.89 5.01 22.58
CA MET A 106 -3.34 6.11 21.75
C MET A 106 -3.66 5.56 20.35
N GLU A 107 -4.86 5.79 19.89
CA GLU A 107 -5.29 5.47 18.53
C GLU A 107 -5.32 6.73 17.67
N LEU A 108 -4.66 6.65 16.52
CA LEU A 108 -4.62 7.73 15.53
C LEU A 108 -5.35 7.31 14.26
N ASP A 109 -6.36 8.06 13.84
CA ASP A 109 -6.89 7.98 12.48
C ASP A 109 -6.13 8.97 11.61
N VAL A 110 -5.46 8.44 10.58
CA VAL A 110 -4.56 9.22 9.75
C VAL A 110 -4.84 9.05 8.26
N THR A 111 -4.54 10.09 7.50
CA THR A 111 -4.50 10.04 6.03
C THR A 111 -3.08 10.29 5.56
N VAL A 112 -2.58 9.42 4.69
CA VAL A 112 -1.22 9.52 4.13
C VAL A 112 -1.28 9.53 2.62
N THR A 113 -0.63 10.53 1.99
CA THR A 113 -0.32 10.56 0.56
C THR A 113 1.19 10.40 0.40
N CYS A 114 1.60 9.40 -0.36
CA CYS A 114 3.02 9.03 -0.44
C CYS A 114 3.40 8.42 -1.79
N SER A 115 4.69 8.40 -2.07
CA SER A 115 5.27 7.77 -3.26
C SER A 115 5.07 6.25 -3.27
N ALA A 116 5.19 5.65 -4.45
CA ALA A 116 5.24 4.20 -4.59
C ALA A 116 6.40 3.60 -3.77
N GLY A 117 6.19 2.41 -3.23
CA GLY A 117 7.18 1.72 -2.40
C GLY A 117 7.18 2.10 -0.92
N THR A 118 6.35 3.05 -0.50
CA THR A 118 6.18 3.40 0.91
C THR A 118 5.42 2.29 1.67
N TYR A 119 5.93 1.93 2.83
CA TYR A 119 5.32 0.96 3.75
C TYR A 119 4.61 1.69 4.89
N ILE A 120 3.29 1.77 4.84
CA ILE A 120 2.49 2.46 5.87
C ILE A 120 2.65 1.78 7.24
N ARG A 121 2.83 0.45 7.27
CA ARG A 121 3.15 -0.28 8.51
C ARG A 121 4.48 0.16 9.12
N ALA A 122 5.47 0.51 8.30
CA ALA A 122 6.74 1.04 8.80
C ALA A 122 6.56 2.47 9.34
N LEU A 123 5.74 3.31 8.72
CA LEU A 123 5.42 4.64 9.26
C LEU A 123 4.79 4.54 10.67
N ALA A 124 3.86 3.60 10.87
CA ALA A 124 3.23 3.41 12.18
C ALA A 124 4.25 2.94 13.24
N ARG A 125 5.14 1.99 12.86
CA ARG A 125 6.23 1.54 13.74
C ARG A 125 7.15 2.69 14.10
N ASP A 126 7.67 3.39 13.10
CA ASP A 126 8.69 4.42 13.26
C ASP A 126 8.13 5.62 14.06
N LEU A 127 6.88 6.01 13.80
CA LEU A 127 6.19 7.04 14.60
C LEU A 127 6.02 6.60 16.05
N GLY A 128 5.60 5.36 16.28
CA GLY A 128 5.47 4.82 17.63
C GLY A 128 6.81 4.73 18.38
N GLU A 129 7.90 4.39 17.70
CA GLU A 129 9.26 4.38 18.25
C GLU A 129 9.72 5.79 18.62
N GLU A 130 9.53 6.79 17.76
CA GLU A 130 9.88 8.20 18.06
C GLU A 130 9.06 8.77 19.24
N LEU A 131 7.83 8.30 19.42
CA LEU A 131 7.00 8.66 20.57
C LEU A 131 7.34 7.87 21.84
N GLY A 132 8.19 6.85 21.75
CA GLY A 132 8.52 5.95 22.87
C GLY A 132 7.37 5.03 23.31
N LEU A 133 6.38 4.83 22.45
CA LEU A 133 5.15 4.09 22.73
C LEU A 133 5.08 2.73 21.99
N GLY A 134 5.90 2.57 20.94
CA GLY A 134 5.67 1.55 19.93
C GLY A 134 4.45 1.85 19.07
N GLY A 135 4.30 1.13 17.94
CA GLY A 135 3.16 1.39 17.06
C GLY A 135 2.93 0.32 16.01
N HIS A 136 1.67 0.11 15.66
CA HIS A 136 1.25 -0.79 14.58
C HIS A 136 -0.07 -0.30 13.95
N LEU A 137 -0.42 -0.86 12.80
CA LEU A 137 -1.71 -0.58 12.16
C LEU A 137 -2.77 -1.57 12.64
N THR A 138 -3.93 -1.05 13.00
CA THR A 138 -5.15 -1.84 13.25
C THR A 138 -5.97 -1.98 11.96
N MET A 139 -5.96 -0.94 11.11
CA MET A 139 -6.66 -0.91 9.83
C MET A 139 -5.82 -0.19 8.78
N LEU A 140 -5.90 -0.65 7.53
CA LEU A 140 -5.31 0.03 6.38
C LEU A 140 -6.27 -0.03 5.19
N ARG A 141 -6.69 1.14 4.71
CA ARG A 141 -7.49 1.27 3.49
C ARG A 141 -6.75 2.11 2.46
N ARG A 142 -6.48 1.54 1.29
CA ARG A 142 -5.97 2.30 0.15
C ARG A 142 -7.13 2.89 -0.62
N THR A 143 -7.16 4.21 -0.75
CA THR A 143 -8.25 4.93 -1.41
C THR A 143 -7.88 5.41 -2.81
N ARG A 144 -6.57 5.47 -3.14
CA ARG A 144 -6.08 5.94 -4.44
C ARG A 144 -4.76 5.27 -4.81
N VAL A 145 -4.57 4.98 -6.09
CA VAL A 145 -3.29 4.59 -6.70
C VAL A 145 -3.13 5.38 -8.00
N GLY A 146 -2.15 6.28 -8.05
CA GLY A 146 -2.00 7.21 -9.16
C GLY A 146 -3.29 8.01 -9.39
N ARG A 147 -3.89 7.90 -10.57
CA ARG A 147 -5.16 8.56 -10.90
C ARG A 147 -6.41 7.73 -10.58
N PHE A 148 -6.24 6.47 -10.23
CA PHE A 148 -7.37 5.58 -9.89
C PHE A 148 -7.76 5.75 -8.43
N SER A 149 -9.03 6.09 -8.19
CA SER A 149 -9.61 6.31 -6.86
C SER A 149 -10.81 5.40 -6.66
N VAL A 150 -11.04 5.01 -5.40
CA VAL A 150 -12.25 4.25 -5.01
C VAL A 150 -13.54 5.06 -5.18
N ASN A 151 -13.44 6.36 -5.47
CA ASN A 151 -14.57 7.24 -5.70
C ASN A 151 -14.89 7.43 -7.20
N MET A 152 -14.21 6.72 -8.10
CA MET A 152 -14.53 6.75 -9.54
C MET A 152 -15.89 6.09 -9.81
N PRO A 153 -16.60 6.51 -10.87
CA PRO A 153 -17.97 6.04 -11.11
C PRO A 153 -18.08 4.53 -11.37
N ASN A 154 -17.07 3.89 -11.92
CA ASN A 154 -17.10 2.47 -12.30
C ASN A 154 -16.35 1.55 -11.31
N VAL A 155 -16.30 1.94 -10.04
CA VAL A 155 -15.67 1.11 -9.01
C VAL A 155 -16.61 -0.02 -8.60
N MET A 156 -16.13 -1.25 -8.73
CA MET A 156 -16.83 -2.42 -8.22
C MET A 156 -16.52 -2.62 -6.73
N SER A 157 -17.53 -3.00 -5.97
CA SER A 157 -17.35 -3.45 -4.60
C SER A 157 -17.13 -4.97 -4.52
N ALA A 158 -16.51 -5.38 -3.43
CA ALA A 158 -16.26 -6.77 -3.10
C ALA A 158 -16.31 -6.94 -1.58
N HIS A 159 -16.80 -8.08 -1.14
CA HIS A 159 -16.77 -8.47 0.27
C HIS A 159 -15.84 -9.66 0.50
N ALA A 160 -15.47 -9.89 1.77
CA ALA A 160 -14.66 -11.04 2.15
C ALA A 160 -15.54 -12.20 2.54
N GLU A 161 -15.36 -13.34 1.88
CA GLU A 161 -15.96 -14.63 2.29
C GLU A 161 -14.89 -15.53 2.90
N SER A 162 -15.21 -16.14 4.04
CA SER A 162 -14.38 -17.19 4.64
C SER A 162 -14.74 -18.55 4.03
N LYS A 163 -13.76 -19.23 3.47
CA LYS A 163 -13.93 -20.59 2.94
C LYS A 163 -13.01 -21.56 3.66
N THR A 164 -13.60 -22.56 4.29
CA THR A 164 -12.87 -23.68 4.91
C THR A 164 -12.72 -24.81 3.90
N PHE A 165 -11.53 -25.34 3.76
CA PHE A 165 -11.22 -26.48 2.89
C PHE A 165 -10.09 -27.31 3.48
N THR A 166 -10.01 -28.57 3.10
CA THR A 166 -8.91 -29.44 3.48
C THR A 166 -7.72 -29.20 2.53
N ASN A 167 -6.56 -28.89 3.09
CA ASN A 167 -5.33 -28.71 2.31
C ASN A 167 -4.74 -30.07 1.87
N ARG A 168 -3.63 -30.03 1.10
CA ARG A 168 -2.96 -31.25 0.62
C ARG A 168 -2.38 -32.13 1.73
N GLU A 169 -2.23 -31.57 2.93
CA GLU A 169 -1.70 -32.24 4.12
C GLU A 169 -2.82 -32.83 5.00
N GLY A 170 -4.08 -32.75 4.55
CA GLY A 170 -5.23 -33.25 5.27
C GLY A 170 -5.75 -32.36 6.41
N MET A 171 -5.24 -31.14 6.54
CA MET A 171 -5.67 -30.19 7.58
C MET A 171 -6.79 -29.28 7.07
N GLU A 172 -7.76 -28.99 7.92
CA GLU A 172 -8.73 -27.94 7.67
C GLU A 172 -8.07 -26.56 7.76
N VAL A 173 -8.22 -25.79 6.70
CA VAL A 173 -7.68 -24.42 6.60
C VAL A 173 -8.80 -23.48 6.18
N THR A 174 -9.01 -22.42 6.96
CA THR A 174 -9.93 -21.34 6.61
C THR A 174 -9.16 -20.19 5.97
N ARG A 175 -9.59 -19.74 4.81
CA ARG A 175 -9.03 -18.59 4.09
C ARG A 175 -10.13 -17.64 3.67
N ASN A 176 -9.85 -16.35 3.84
CA ASN A 176 -10.69 -15.32 3.27
C ASN A 176 -10.35 -15.10 1.80
N ARG A 177 -11.37 -15.00 0.97
CA ARG A 177 -11.28 -14.59 -0.44
C ARG A 177 -12.14 -13.35 -0.66
N ALA A 178 -11.74 -12.48 -1.57
CA ALA A 178 -12.59 -11.43 -2.08
C ALA A 178 -13.59 -12.01 -3.08
N VAL A 179 -14.85 -11.64 -2.95
CA VAL A 179 -15.93 -11.98 -3.87
C VAL A 179 -16.52 -10.67 -4.36
N LEU A 180 -16.60 -10.51 -5.70
CA LEU A 180 -17.22 -9.33 -6.30
C LEU A 180 -18.72 -9.35 -6.02
N ASP A 181 -19.28 -8.20 -5.65
CA ASP A 181 -20.70 -8.07 -5.35
C ASP A 181 -21.57 -8.19 -6.61
N ASP A 182 -21.00 -7.84 -7.78
CA ASP A 182 -21.63 -7.95 -9.11
C ASP A 182 -20.64 -8.59 -10.12
N ALA A 183 -20.35 -9.87 -9.95
CA ALA A 183 -19.39 -10.58 -10.77
C ALA A 183 -19.88 -10.77 -12.23
N ASP A 184 -21.18 -10.90 -12.45
CA ASP A 184 -21.77 -11.15 -13.76
C ASP A 184 -21.62 -9.95 -14.71
N HIS A 185 -21.57 -8.73 -14.16
CA HIS A 185 -21.39 -7.48 -14.90
C HIS A 185 -19.97 -6.89 -14.77
N ALA A 186 -19.00 -7.72 -14.38
CA ALA A 186 -17.62 -7.24 -14.16
C ALA A 186 -17.01 -6.55 -15.40
N LEU A 187 -17.35 -7.02 -16.59
CA LEU A 187 -16.84 -6.45 -17.85
C LEU A 187 -17.46 -5.08 -18.17
N ASP A 188 -18.66 -4.79 -17.68
CA ASP A 188 -19.33 -3.49 -17.89
C ASP A 188 -18.62 -2.37 -17.12
N HIS A 189 -17.84 -2.74 -16.10
CA HIS A 189 -17.00 -1.84 -15.30
C HIS A 189 -15.56 -1.75 -15.80
N ALA A 190 -15.20 -2.52 -16.84
CA ALA A 190 -13.84 -2.51 -17.37
C ALA A 190 -13.48 -1.13 -17.93
N LEU A 191 -12.29 -0.65 -17.56
CA LEU A 191 -11.75 0.58 -18.11
C LEU A 191 -11.14 0.31 -19.48
N ASP A 192 -11.22 1.29 -20.38
CA ASP A 192 -10.48 1.25 -21.63
C ASP A 192 -8.97 1.12 -21.36
N PRO A 193 -8.28 0.12 -21.97
CA PRO A 193 -6.87 -0.13 -21.70
C PRO A 193 -5.95 1.03 -22.07
N VAL A 194 -6.21 1.69 -23.21
CA VAL A 194 -5.41 2.82 -23.70
C VAL A 194 -5.61 4.04 -22.81
N ALA A 195 -6.87 4.37 -22.46
CA ALA A 195 -7.17 5.44 -21.51
C ALA A 195 -6.56 5.17 -20.13
N SER A 196 -6.56 3.92 -19.67
CA SER A 196 -5.95 3.52 -18.39
C SER A 196 -4.42 3.68 -18.42
N ALA A 197 -3.78 3.29 -19.51
CA ALA A 197 -2.35 3.50 -19.71
C ALA A 197 -2.00 4.98 -19.76
N ALA A 198 -2.75 5.78 -20.52
CA ALA A 198 -2.57 7.23 -20.64
C ALA A 198 -2.74 7.97 -19.29
N ALA A 199 -3.57 7.44 -18.41
CA ALA A 199 -3.73 7.98 -17.06
C ALA A 199 -2.51 7.71 -16.14
N SER A 200 -1.60 6.82 -16.52
CA SER A 200 -0.55 6.29 -15.62
C SER A 200 0.86 6.48 -16.15
N MET A 201 1.07 6.57 -17.48
CA MET A 201 2.39 6.58 -18.10
C MET A 201 2.39 7.34 -19.42
N ASN A 202 3.58 7.51 -19.99
CA ASN A 202 3.72 8.10 -21.33
C ASN A 202 3.16 7.16 -22.40
N MET A 203 2.66 7.74 -23.48
CA MET A 203 2.08 7.03 -24.60
C MET A 203 2.95 7.16 -25.85
N LEU A 204 2.99 6.11 -26.66
CA LEU A 204 3.67 6.07 -27.95
C LEU A 204 2.71 5.44 -28.99
N ALA A 205 2.31 6.22 -29.97
CA ALA A 205 1.61 5.67 -31.13
C ALA A 205 2.62 4.88 -31.98
N VAL A 206 2.24 3.66 -32.35
CA VAL A 206 3.05 2.76 -33.18
C VAL A 206 2.29 2.35 -34.45
N SER A 207 3.03 2.05 -35.50
CA SER A 207 2.47 1.51 -36.74
C SER A 207 2.04 0.05 -36.56
N ASP A 208 1.19 -0.45 -37.46
CA ASP A 208 0.77 -1.88 -37.47
C ASP A 208 1.97 -2.82 -37.52
N GLN A 209 3.00 -2.49 -38.31
CA GLN A 209 4.20 -3.32 -38.39
C GLN A 209 4.98 -3.35 -37.08
N GLU A 210 5.11 -2.22 -36.38
CA GLU A 210 5.75 -2.16 -35.07
C GLU A 210 4.91 -2.86 -34.01
N ALA A 211 3.57 -2.79 -34.11
CA ALA A 211 2.68 -3.53 -33.23
C ALA A 211 2.87 -5.05 -33.38
N VAL A 212 3.01 -5.55 -34.61
CA VAL A 212 3.34 -6.94 -34.88
C VAL A 212 4.70 -7.31 -34.28
N ASP A 213 5.73 -6.48 -34.48
CA ASP A 213 7.06 -6.74 -33.95
C ASP A 213 7.06 -6.79 -32.41
N LEU A 214 6.34 -5.87 -31.78
CA LEU A 214 6.18 -5.82 -30.31
C LEU A 214 5.45 -7.07 -29.77
N ARG A 215 4.39 -7.52 -30.45
CA ARG A 215 3.66 -8.76 -30.07
C ARG A 215 4.55 -10.01 -30.13
N PHE A 216 5.54 -10.02 -31.02
CA PHE A 216 6.59 -11.05 -31.05
C PHE A 216 7.78 -10.81 -30.10
N GLY A 217 7.71 -9.81 -29.26
CA GLY A 217 8.78 -9.49 -28.29
C GLY A 217 9.99 -8.80 -28.91
N ARG A 218 9.88 -8.32 -30.14
CA ARG A 218 10.95 -7.63 -30.87
C ARG A 218 11.08 -6.18 -30.38
N ARG A 219 12.25 -5.59 -30.63
CA ARG A 219 12.51 -4.18 -30.34
C ARG A 219 12.04 -3.33 -31.49
N ILE A 220 11.68 -2.06 -31.17
CA ILE A 220 11.37 -1.03 -32.16
C ILE A 220 12.32 0.15 -32.02
N ALA A 221 12.48 0.93 -33.10
CA ALA A 221 13.42 2.03 -33.19
C ALA A 221 12.84 3.34 -32.63
N HIS A 222 12.63 3.38 -31.30
CA HIS A 222 12.13 4.56 -30.60
C HIS A 222 12.99 4.88 -29.36
N ASP A 223 13.39 6.15 -29.20
CA ASP A 223 14.15 6.61 -28.03
C ASP A 223 13.18 7.05 -26.92
N ILE A 224 12.83 6.15 -26.06
CA ILE A 224 12.01 6.41 -24.87
C ILE A 224 12.91 6.61 -23.65
N ARG A 225 12.49 7.48 -22.72
CA ARG A 225 13.25 7.78 -21.49
C ARG A 225 12.69 7.09 -20.25
N THR A 226 11.40 6.86 -20.24
CA THR A 226 10.66 6.24 -19.13
C THR A 226 9.80 5.11 -19.66
N THR A 227 9.24 4.29 -18.77
CA THR A 227 8.23 3.29 -19.12
C THR A 227 7.11 3.96 -19.92
N THR A 228 6.80 3.40 -21.09
CA THR A 228 5.88 3.99 -22.07
C THR A 228 4.94 2.92 -22.59
N ALA A 229 3.66 3.25 -22.72
CA ALA A 229 2.67 2.34 -23.33
C ALA A 229 2.64 2.57 -24.85
N ALA A 230 2.76 1.49 -25.62
CA ALA A 230 2.61 1.48 -27.07
C ALA A 230 1.18 1.13 -27.45
N TYR A 231 0.59 1.89 -28.36
CA TYR A 231 -0.78 1.67 -28.83
C TYR A 231 -0.91 1.99 -30.34
N VAL A 232 -1.86 1.34 -30.99
CA VAL A 232 -2.24 1.66 -32.36
C VAL A 232 -3.36 2.70 -32.32
N GLU A 233 -3.14 3.86 -32.92
CA GLU A 233 -4.07 4.99 -32.84
C GLU A 233 -5.41 4.70 -33.55
N GLU A 234 -5.36 4.06 -34.73
CA GLU A 234 -6.55 3.78 -35.54
C GLU A 234 -7.53 2.81 -34.89
N THR A 235 -7.01 1.77 -34.19
CA THR A 235 -7.83 0.72 -33.56
C THR A 235 -8.03 0.95 -32.07
N ASN A 236 -7.33 1.88 -31.46
CA ASN A 236 -7.26 2.11 -30.01
C ASN A 236 -6.80 0.84 -29.25
N ASP A 237 -5.91 0.04 -29.86
CA ASP A 237 -5.38 -1.17 -29.25
C ASP A 237 -4.13 -0.86 -28.43
N LEU A 238 -4.14 -1.22 -27.13
CA LEU A 238 -2.93 -1.24 -26.30
C LEU A 238 -2.09 -2.47 -26.69
N VAL A 239 -0.88 -2.23 -27.18
CA VAL A 239 -0.01 -3.29 -27.74
C VAL A 239 0.99 -3.80 -26.70
N ALA A 240 1.71 -2.90 -26.05
CA ALA A 240 2.77 -3.29 -25.12
C ALA A 240 3.10 -2.17 -24.13
N ILE A 241 3.71 -2.56 -23.01
CA ILE A 241 4.47 -1.65 -22.17
C ILE A 241 5.94 -1.78 -22.52
N LEU A 242 6.59 -0.66 -22.75
CA LEU A 242 7.95 -0.55 -23.24
C LEU A 242 8.89 0.00 -22.18
N GLU A 243 10.12 -0.50 -22.20
CA GLU A 243 11.27 0.08 -21.52
C GLU A 243 12.39 0.38 -22.51
N ARG A 244 13.26 1.31 -22.14
CA ARG A 244 14.47 1.60 -22.93
C ARG A 244 15.36 0.36 -23.00
N ALA A 245 15.77 -0.03 -24.21
CA ALA A 245 16.70 -1.15 -24.41
C ALA A 245 18.14 -0.65 -24.49
N LYS A 246 18.45 0.11 -25.54
CA LYS A 246 19.71 0.82 -25.78
C LYS A 246 19.38 2.16 -26.42
N ARG A 247 20.40 2.97 -26.74
CA ARG A 247 20.17 4.27 -27.38
C ARG A 247 19.38 4.10 -28.68
N GLY A 248 18.24 4.79 -28.79
CA GLY A 248 17.36 4.77 -29.95
C GLY A 248 16.49 3.51 -30.08
N GLU A 249 16.45 2.61 -29.10
CA GLU A 249 15.59 1.43 -29.14
C GLU A 249 14.74 1.29 -27.87
N ALA A 250 13.52 0.80 -28.05
CA ALA A 250 12.62 0.36 -27.01
C ALA A 250 12.35 -1.16 -27.12
N LYS A 251 12.14 -1.81 -25.97
CA LYS A 251 11.79 -3.24 -25.89
C LYS A 251 10.50 -3.43 -25.10
N PRO A 252 9.65 -4.39 -25.46
CA PRO A 252 8.49 -4.73 -24.68
C PRO A 252 8.89 -5.45 -23.38
N VAL A 253 8.21 -5.13 -22.29
CA VAL A 253 8.30 -5.80 -20.98
C VAL A 253 6.97 -6.45 -20.60
N ALA A 254 5.87 -6.00 -21.19
CA ALA A 254 4.58 -6.65 -21.18
C ALA A 254 3.95 -6.47 -22.56
N VAL A 255 3.25 -7.50 -23.05
CA VAL A 255 2.60 -7.51 -24.37
C VAL A 255 1.13 -7.86 -24.16
N PHE A 256 0.26 -7.17 -24.88
CA PHE A 256 -1.20 -7.40 -24.90
C PHE A 256 -1.59 -7.97 -26.28
N ASN A 257 -2.41 -9.01 -26.26
CA ASN A 257 -2.93 -9.69 -27.45
C ASN A 257 -4.43 -9.48 -27.56
#